data_dfbf3c8c426dc2b3965214c25d782048
#
_entry.id   dfbf3c8c426dc2b3965214c25d782048
#
_cell.length_a   1.000
_cell.length_b   1.000
_cell.length_c   1.000
_cell.angle_alpha   90.00
_cell.angle_beta   90.00
_cell.angle_gamma   90.00
#
_symmetry.space_group_name_H-M   'P 1'
#
loop_
_entity.id
_entity.type
_entity.pdbx_description
1 polymer ?
#
loop_
_entity_poly.entity_id
_entity_poly.type
_entity_poly.pdbx_seq_one_letter_code
_entity_poly.pdbx_strand_id
1 'polypeptide(L)'
;MKAMVIYDPAGPEKFVLEEREIPNVKAGWTLVKIKGFGINHSEIFTRKGLSPDVQFPRILGIECVGQVVETTRRDLQIGQKIVSIMGEMGRAFDGSYAEYALLPNEQIYPVDSQLSWSELAAVPETYYTAFGSFKNLQIKEGDSILVRATTSGVGLAFLKLVKAQFPQNRVVGAVRSLAKKDLLQQQGFDEIILDERGVLQAEEKFDKILELVGPATLKNSFDHIQSAGIICNTGQLGGKWYVEEFDPIVEIKNNSFFTSFYSGNVSQQLIDELFSYIDTYQINVSPQRIFSLEQIPAAHSYIESQAGFGKVVVLND
;
A
#
# COMPACT_ATOMS: atom_id res chain seq x y z
N MET A 1 -3.73 26.06 8.64
CA MET A 1 -4.14 24.67 8.40
C MET A 1 -3.72 23.79 9.55
N LYS A 2 -4.56 22.81 9.90
CA LYS A 2 -4.15 21.76 10.85
C LYS A 2 -3.17 20.78 10.19
N ALA A 3 -2.16 20.36 10.93
CA ALA A 3 -1.19 19.36 10.51
C ALA A 3 -0.72 18.51 11.69
N MET A 4 -0.47 17.22 11.43
CA MET A 4 0.07 16.30 12.41
C MET A 4 1.58 16.17 12.19
N VAL A 5 2.36 16.69 13.13
CA VAL A 5 3.82 16.81 13.02
C VAL A 5 4.50 15.83 13.95
N ILE A 6 5.62 15.25 13.51
CA ILE A 6 6.53 14.52 14.38
C ILE A 6 7.91 15.20 14.37
N TYR A 7 8.48 15.39 15.56
CA TYR A 7 9.70 16.17 15.75
C TYR A 7 10.96 15.34 15.76
N ASP A 8 10.86 14.09 16.19
CA ASP A 8 11.95 13.13 16.30
C ASP A 8 11.42 11.71 16.09
N PRO A 9 12.26 10.73 15.71
CA PRO A 9 11.86 9.33 15.70
C PRO A 9 11.29 8.88 17.04
N ALA A 10 10.02 8.40 17.05
CA ALA A 10 9.34 8.10 18.30
C ALA A 10 8.14 7.15 18.14
N GLY A 11 7.44 6.87 19.25
CA GLY A 11 6.13 6.22 19.27
C GLY A 11 5.02 7.11 18.73
N PRO A 12 3.83 6.53 18.43
CA PRO A 12 2.72 7.28 17.84
C PRO A 12 2.18 8.38 18.77
N GLU A 13 2.36 8.27 20.08
CA GLU A 13 1.97 9.26 21.09
C GLU A 13 2.75 10.59 21.00
N LYS A 14 3.81 10.63 20.21
CA LYS A 14 4.65 11.83 20.00
C LYS A 14 4.24 12.68 18.80
N PHE A 15 3.24 12.27 18.07
CA PHE A 15 2.64 13.16 17.08
C PHE A 15 2.00 14.37 17.76
N VAL A 16 2.20 15.56 17.20
CA VAL A 16 1.67 16.83 17.70
C VAL A 16 0.75 17.42 16.64
N LEU A 17 -0.50 17.70 17.01
CA LEU A 17 -1.43 18.46 16.17
C LEU A 17 -1.12 19.94 16.31
N GLU A 18 -0.86 20.62 15.20
CA GLU A 18 -0.49 22.02 15.17
C GLU A 18 -1.26 22.81 14.11
N GLU A 19 -1.39 24.12 14.33
CA GLU A 19 -1.75 25.07 13.30
C GLU A 19 -0.49 25.49 12.54
N ARG A 20 -0.51 25.33 11.22
CA ARG A 20 0.55 25.73 10.29
C ARG A 20 0.02 26.69 9.25
N GLU A 21 0.89 27.51 8.67
CA GLU A 21 0.52 28.29 7.48
C GLU A 21 0.25 27.36 6.29
N ILE A 22 -0.71 27.73 5.45
CA ILE A 22 -0.93 27.04 4.18
C ILE A 22 0.25 27.35 3.27
N PRO A 23 0.94 26.34 2.68
CA PRO A 23 2.10 26.59 1.83
C PRO A 23 1.75 27.43 0.61
N ASN A 24 2.62 28.38 0.26
CA ASN A 24 2.50 29.13 -0.98
C ASN A 24 2.95 28.29 -2.18
N VAL A 25 2.20 28.37 -3.28
CA VAL A 25 2.56 27.65 -4.51
C VAL A 25 3.83 28.24 -5.12
N LYS A 26 4.72 27.38 -5.58
CA LYS A 26 5.96 27.70 -6.29
C LYS A 26 5.99 27.01 -7.65
N ALA A 27 6.82 27.51 -8.57
CA ALA A 27 6.96 26.95 -9.91
C ALA A 27 7.23 25.43 -9.87
N GLY A 28 6.49 24.66 -10.65
CA GLY A 28 6.58 23.19 -10.68
C GLY A 28 5.76 22.48 -9.59
N TRP A 29 4.95 23.21 -8.80
CA TRP A 29 4.21 22.65 -7.68
C TRP A 29 2.72 22.98 -7.75
N THR A 30 1.93 22.16 -7.08
CA THR A 30 0.46 22.26 -6.94
C THR A 30 0.08 22.17 -5.47
N LEU A 31 -0.77 23.07 -5.01
CA LEU A 31 -1.41 23.03 -3.70
C LEU A 31 -2.69 22.19 -3.79
N VAL A 32 -2.80 21.19 -2.95
CA VAL A 32 -3.94 20.29 -2.85
C VAL A 32 -4.62 20.44 -1.51
N LYS A 33 -5.94 20.65 -1.50
CA LYS A 33 -6.77 20.44 -0.29
C LYS A 33 -7.02 18.96 -0.13
N ILE A 34 -6.45 18.38 0.92
CA ILE A 34 -6.53 16.96 1.19
C ILE A 34 -7.92 16.61 1.73
N LYS A 35 -8.58 15.64 1.13
CA LYS A 35 -9.86 15.08 1.57
C LYS A 35 -9.69 13.78 2.34
N GLY A 36 -8.61 13.07 2.09
CA GLY A 36 -8.26 11.86 2.81
C GLY A 36 -6.94 11.27 2.34
N PHE A 37 -6.46 10.31 3.10
CA PHE A 37 -5.25 9.54 2.81
C PHE A 37 -5.26 8.21 3.55
N GLY A 38 -4.51 7.25 3.04
CA GLY A 38 -4.28 6.00 3.75
C GLY A 38 -3.08 6.09 4.67
N ILE A 39 -3.01 5.20 5.67
CA ILE A 39 -1.82 4.98 6.48
C ILE A 39 -1.18 3.65 6.06
N ASN A 40 0.13 3.65 5.87
CA ASN A 40 0.91 2.51 5.41
C ASN A 40 2.05 2.19 6.39
N HIS A 41 2.62 1.01 6.30
CA HIS A 41 3.80 0.65 7.11
C HIS A 41 5.03 1.52 6.81
N SER A 42 5.07 2.15 5.65
CA SER A 42 6.11 3.11 5.27
C SER A 42 6.20 4.26 6.25
N GLU A 43 5.07 4.88 6.61
CA GLU A 43 5.04 5.97 7.57
C GLU A 43 5.39 5.51 8.98
N ILE A 44 5.05 4.26 9.33
CA ILE A 44 5.46 3.67 10.61
C ILE A 44 6.98 3.50 10.67
N PHE A 45 7.61 3.04 9.58
CA PHE A 45 9.06 2.95 9.50
C PHE A 45 9.71 4.33 9.56
N THR A 46 9.18 5.31 8.82
CA THR A 46 9.68 6.69 8.86
C THR A 46 9.56 7.30 10.25
N ARG A 47 8.40 7.17 10.89
CA ARG A 47 8.19 7.63 12.27
C ARG A 47 9.20 7.03 13.25
N LYS A 48 9.58 5.77 13.06
CA LYS A 48 10.57 5.06 13.91
C LYS A 48 12.03 5.39 13.57
N GLY A 49 12.28 6.26 12.59
CA GLY A 49 13.63 6.59 12.14
C GLY A 49 14.29 5.49 11.31
N LEU A 50 13.53 4.56 10.75
CA LEU A 50 14.04 3.45 9.94
C LEU A 50 14.10 3.78 8.44
N SER A 51 13.58 4.93 8.01
CA SER A 51 13.74 5.45 6.66
C SER A 51 15.00 6.32 6.60
N PRO A 52 15.94 6.03 5.70
CA PRO A 52 17.15 6.84 5.57
C PRO A 52 16.82 8.26 5.10
N ASP A 53 17.68 9.21 5.45
CA ASP A 53 17.71 10.60 4.95
C ASP A 53 16.49 11.48 5.29
N VAL A 54 15.56 11.03 6.12
CA VAL A 54 14.41 11.84 6.54
C VAL A 54 14.84 12.85 7.60
N GLN A 55 14.59 14.14 7.33
CA GLN A 55 14.85 15.24 8.25
C GLN A 55 13.61 15.56 9.06
N PHE A 56 13.72 15.55 10.40
CA PHE A 56 12.68 15.99 11.33
C PHE A 56 12.91 17.47 11.72
N PRO A 57 11.84 18.25 12.07
CA PRO A 57 10.44 17.83 12.12
C PRO A 57 9.84 17.57 10.74
N ARG A 58 8.82 16.67 10.68
CA ARG A 58 8.19 16.29 9.41
C ARG A 58 6.68 16.06 9.59
N ILE A 59 5.88 16.52 8.62
CA ILE A 59 4.52 16.04 8.38
C ILE A 59 4.64 14.80 7.50
N LEU A 60 4.27 13.63 8.03
CA LEU A 60 4.35 12.36 7.31
C LEU A 60 3.20 12.20 6.31
N GLY A 61 3.09 11.01 5.69
CA GLY A 61 2.06 10.62 4.73
C GLY A 61 2.58 10.59 3.32
N ILE A 62 2.51 9.41 2.69
CA ILE A 62 3.07 9.11 1.36
C ILE A 62 2.01 9.05 0.26
N GLU A 63 0.74 9.28 0.58
CA GLU A 63 -0.36 9.29 -0.37
C GLU A 63 -1.43 10.28 0.05
N CYS A 64 -2.19 10.80 -0.90
CA CYS A 64 -3.39 11.55 -0.62
C CYS A 64 -4.41 11.51 -1.77
N VAL A 65 -5.65 11.83 -1.41
CA VAL A 65 -6.71 12.20 -2.35
C VAL A 65 -7.23 13.57 -1.97
N GLY A 66 -7.59 14.37 -2.97
CA GLY A 66 -8.03 15.73 -2.70
C GLY A 66 -8.42 16.50 -3.94
N GLN A 67 -8.44 17.80 -3.79
CA GLN A 67 -8.81 18.73 -4.86
C GLN A 67 -7.70 19.78 -5.05
N VAL A 68 -7.42 20.10 -6.31
CA VAL A 68 -6.49 21.17 -6.67
C VAL A 68 -7.03 22.50 -6.17
N VAL A 69 -6.22 23.25 -5.42
CA VAL A 69 -6.54 24.60 -4.93
C VAL A 69 -5.82 25.67 -5.75
N GLU A 70 -4.55 25.46 -6.02
CA GLU A 70 -3.71 26.32 -6.82
C GLU A 70 -2.63 25.50 -7.51
N THR A 71 -2.29 25.79 -8.76
CA THR A 71 -1.32 25.00 -9.53
C THR A 71 -0.56 25.86 -10.53
N THR A 72 0.67 25.46 -10.82
CA THR A 72 1.46 25.97 -11.95
C THR A 72 1.38 25.08 -13.17
N ARG A 73 0.69 23.94 -13.10
CA ARG A 73 0.48 23.00 -14.20
C ARG A 73 -0.75 23.40 -15.02
N ARG A 74 -0.55 23.67 -16.32
CA ARG A 74 -1.58 24.30 -17.18
C ARG A 74 -2.76 23.41 -17.53
N ASP A 75 -2.61 22.11 -17.49
CA ASP A 75 -3.64 21.10 -17.79
C ASP A 75 -4.47 20.69 -16.58
N LEU A 76 -4.17 21.20 -15.38
CA LEU A 76 -4.97 21.02 -14.18
C LEU A 76 -5.95 22.17 -13.96
N GLN A 77 -7.13 21.81 -13.47
CA GLN A 77 -8.19 22.77 -13.11
C GLN A 77 -8.33 22.88 -11.60
N ILE A 78 -8.62 24.09 -11.11
CA ILE A 78 -8.99 24.31 -9.70
C ILE A 78 -10.25 23.50 -9.38
N GLY A 79 -10.24 22.80 -8.24
CA GLY A 79 -11.31 21.88 -7.82
C GLY A 79 -11.22 20.48 -8.43
N GLN A 80 -10.30 20.24 -9.37
CA GLN A 80 -10.12 18.93 -9.98
C GLN A 80 -9.75 17.88 -8.92
N LYS A 81 -10.41 16.71 -8.97
CA LYS A 81 -10.14 15.56 -8.11
C LYS A 81 -8.83 14.90 -8.54
N ILE A 82 -7.96 14.63 -7.57
CA ILE A 82 -6.64 14.02 -7.81
C ILE A 82 -6.34 12.94 -6.78
N VAL A 83 -5.41 12.07 -7.17
CA VAL A 83 -4.65 11.22 -6.27
C VAL A 83 -3.16 11.56 -6.37
N SER A 84 -2.40 11.27 -5.30
CA SER A 84 -0.94 11.36 -5.28
C SER A 84 -0.38 10.20 -4.47
N ILE A 85 0.75 9.63 -4.91
CA ILE A 85 1.35 8.43 -4.33
C ILE A 85 2.86 8.57 -4.32
N MET A 86 3.50 8.26 -3.19
CA MET A 86 4.96 8.16 -3.05
C MET A 86 5.72 9.43 -3.42
N GLY A 87 6.77 9.34 -4.23
CA GLY A 87 7.56 10.47 -4.74
C GLY A 87 8.21 11.32 -3.66
N GLU A 88 8.66 10.68 -2.57
CA GLU A 88 9.27 11.33 -1.41
C GLU A 88 8.35 12.24 -0.58
N MET A 89 7.03 12.20 -0.83
CA MET A 89 6.01 12.84 0.00
C MET A 89 6.08 12.30 1.44
N GLY A 90 6.10 13.21 2.42
CA GLY A 90 6.26 12.84 3.84
C GLY A 90 7.67 12.41 4.25
N ARG A 91 8.66 12.53 3.33
CA ARG A 91 10.08 12.19 3.56
C ARG A 91 10.99 13.38 3.23
N ALA A 92 11.23 13.69 1.95
CA ALA A 92 12.03 14.83 1.54
C ALA A 92 11.31 16.18 1.72
N PHE A 93 9.98 16.17 1.65
CA PHE A 93 9.11 17.32 1.90
C PHE A 93 7.86 16.88 2.67
N ASP A 94 7.09 17.85 3.19
CA ASP A 94 5.92 17.58 4.03
C ASP A 94 4.84 16.83 3.25
N GLY A 95 4.25 15.83 3.90
CA GLY A 95 3.29 14.91 3.33
C GLY A 95 1.83 15.21 3.65
N SER A 96 1.02 14.16 3.61
CA SER A 96 -0.43 14.28 3.62
C SER A 96 -1.08 14.34 5.01
N TYR A 97 -0.33 14.21 6.11
CA TYR A 97 -0.91 14.28 7.46
C TYR A 97 -1.29 15.71 7.84
N ALA A 98 -2.03 16.39 6.96
CA ALA A 98 -2.47 17.77 7.09
C ALA A 98 -3.75 18.04 6.26
N GLU A 99 -4.33 19.22 6.41
CA GLU A 99 -5.47 19.66 5.58
C GLU A 99 -5.06 20.03 4.14
N TYR A 100 -3.80 20.43 3.95
CA TYR A 100 -3.24 20.79 2.64
C TYR A 100 -1.85 20.21 2.46
N ALA A 101 -1.51 19.84 1.23
CA ALA A 101 -0.16 19.49 0.84
C ALA A 101 0.27 20.27 -0.40
N LEU A 102 1.54 20.68 -0.43
CA LEU A 102 2.18 21.25 -1.60
C LEU A 102 3.00 20.14 -2.26
N LEU A 103 2.63 19.75 -3.46
CA LEU A 103 3.14 18.56 -4.15
C LEU A 103 3.76 18.94 -5.51
N PRO A 104 4.83 18.26 -5.95
CA PRO A 104 5.37 18.42 -7.30
C PRO A 104 4.29 18.12 -8.36
N ASN A 105 4.29 18.89 -9.43
CA ASN A 105 3.31 18.75 -10.52
C ASN A 105 3.29 17.34 -11.14
N GLU A 106 4.44 16.68 -11.22
CA GLU A 106 4.58 15.31 -11.74
C GLU A 106 3.98 14.23 -10.83
N GLN A 107 3.68 14.58 -9.58
CA GLN A 107 3.04 13.67 -8.61
C GLN A 107 1.54 13.93 -8.47
N ILE A 108 0.96 14.76 -9.32
CA ILE A 108 -0.48 15.02 -9.35
C ILE A 108 -1.12 14.19 -10.48
N TYR A 109 -1.95 13.24 -10.09
CA TYR A 109 -2.64 12.34 -11.01
C TYR A 109 -4.14 12.63 -10.96
N PRO A 110 -4.69 13.32 -11.97
CA PRO A 110 -6.13 13.57 -12.09
C PRO A 110 -6.89 12.25 -12.19
N VAL A 111 -8.04 12.17 -11.53
CA VAL A 111 -8.92 11.01 -11.61
C VAL A 111 -10.38 11.45 -11.82
N ASP A 112 -11.08 10.72 -12.69
CA ASP A 112 -12.54 10.79 -12.82
C ASP A 112 -13.12 9.56 -12.12
N SER A 113 -13.61 9.75 -10.90
CA SER A 113 -14.12 8.65 -10.07
C SER A 113 -15.33 9.10 -9.27
N GLN A 114 -16.33 8.22 -9.19
CA GLN A 114 -17.56 8.40 -8.40
C GLN A 114 -17.43 7.86 -6.97
N LEU A 115 -16.28 7.29 -6.62
CA LEU A 115 -15.99 6.83 -5.26
C LEU A 115 -16.14 7.97 -4.27
N SER A 116 -16.71 7.67 -3.10
CA SER A 116 -16.70 8.58 -1.95
C SER A 116 -15.25 8.88 -1.53
N TRP A 117 -15.04 9.97 -0.78
CA TRP A 117 -13.67 10.32 -0.33
C TRP A 117 -13.05 9.22 0.54
N SER A 118 -13.84 8.48 1.31
CA SER A 118 -13.34 7.37 2.12
C SER A 118 -12.89 6.17 1.27
N GLU A 119 -13.65 5.84 0.24
CA GLU A 119 -13.29 4.79 -0.71
C GLU A 119 -12.09 5.21 -1.55
N LEU A 120 -12.11 6.45 -2.06
CA LEU A 120 -11.00 6.97 -2.85
C LEU A 120 -9.70 7.01 -2.04
N ALA A 121 -9.73 7.40 -0.76
CA ALA A 121 -8.56 7.41 0.13
C ALA A 121 -7.97 6.01 0.40
N ALA A 122 -8.73 4.95 0.18
CA ALA A 122 -8.24 3.58 0.33
C ALA A 122 -7.48 3.06 -0.91
N VAL A 123 -7.61 3.75 -2.06
CA VAL A 123 -7.12 3.25 -3.35
C VAL A 123 -5.63 3.53 -3.59
N PRO A 124 -5.08 4.75 -3.43
CA PRO A 124 -3.82 5.15 -4.06
C PRO A 124 -2.68 4.16 -3.83
N GLU A 125 -2.01 4.18 -2.70
CA GLU A 125 -0.85 3.31 -2.46
C GLU A 125 -1.23 1.82 -2.44
N THR A 126 -2.33 1.48 -1.78
CA THR A 126 -2.70 0.08 -1.52
C THR A 126 -3.15 -0.66 -2.77
N TYR A 127 -4.11 -0.10 -3.53
CA TYR A 127 -4.58 -0.76 -4.74
C TYR A 127 -3.63 -0.60 -5.91
N TYR A 128 -2.89 0.52 -6.00
CA TYR A 128 -1.85 0.68 -7.01
C TYR A 128 -0.75 -0.37 -6.86
N THR A 129 -0.29 -0.60 -5.64
CA THR A 129 0.68 -1.64 -5.30
C THR A 129 0.14 -3.05 -5.59
N ALA A 130 -1.09 -3.33 -5.18
CA ALA A 130 -1.74 -4.61 -5.43
C ALA A 130 -1.95 -4.86 -6.93
N PHE A 131 -2.39 -3.84 -7.69
CA PHE A 131 -2.67 -3.95 -9.12
C PHE A 131 -1.40 -4.12 -9.96
N GLY A 132 -0.34 -3.38 -9.64
CA GLY A 132 0.95 -3.57 -10.30
C GLY A 132 1.52 -4.98 -10.07
N SER A 133 1.38 -5.50 -8.84
CA SER A 133 1.76 -6.87 -8.51
C SER A 133 0.89 -7.89 -9.25
N PHE A 134 -0.42 -7.66 -9.34
CA PHE A 134 -1.37 -8.47 -10.09
C PHE A 134 -0.95 -8.58 -11.58
N LYS A 135 -0.60 -7.47 -12.20
CA LYS A 135 -0.11 -7.46 -13.59
C LYS A 135 1.22 -8.23 -13.74
N ASN A 136 2.17 -8.01 -12.81
CA ASN A 136 3.48 -8.68 -12.86
C ASN A 136 3.39 -10.19 -12.63
N LEU A 137 2.40 -10.66 -11.88
CA LEU A 137 2.16 -12.09 -11.67
C LEU A 137 1.54 -12.79 -12.89
N GLN A 138 1.02 -12.05 -13.87
CA GLN A 138 0.45 -12.61 -15.12
C GLN A 138 -0.55 -13.74 -14.81
N ILE A 139 -1.47 -13.48 -13.89
CA ILE A 139 -2.43 -14.47 -13.40
C ILE A 139 -3.32 -14.97 -14.53
N LYS A 140 -3.57 -16.27 -14.57
CA LYS A 140 -4.44 -16.95 -15.53
C LYS A 140 -5.53 -17.71 -14.80
N GLU A 141 -6.56 -18.08 -15.53
CA GLU A 141 -7.61 -18.96 -15.01
C GLU A 141 -7.02 -20.31 -14.59
N GLY A 142 -7.39 -20.78 -13.41
CA GLY A 142 -6.92 -22.02 -12.80
C GLY A 142 -5.61 -21.91 -12.02
N ASP A 143 -4.92 -20.77 -12.02
CA ASP A 143 -3.71 -20.58 -11.19
C ASP A 143 -4.04 -20.71 -9.70
N SER A 144 -3.21 -21.43 -8.97
CA SER A 144 -3.15 -21.43 -7.50
C SER A 144 -2.26 -20.30 -7.00
N ILE A 145 -2.74 -19.51 -6.04
CA ILE A 145 -2.09 -18.26 -5.65
C ILE A 145 -1.84 -18.24 -4.15
N LEU A 146 -0.61 -17.93 -3.75
CA LEU A 146 -0.24 -17.67 -2.36
C LEU A 146 -0.07 -16.17 -2.12
N VAL A 147 -0.66 -15.65 -1.04
CA VAL A 147 -0.46 -14.29 -0.56
C VAL A 147 0.21 -14.33 0.81
N ARG A 148 1.44 -13.84 0.93
CA ARG A 148 2.12 -13.68 2.23
C ARG A 148 1.79 -12.32 2.85
N ALA A 149 1.67 -12.26 4.19
CA ALA A 149 1.16 -11.10 4.94
C ALA A 149 -0.30 -10.72 4.57
N THR A 150 -1.16 -11.70 4.53
CA THR A 150 -2.55 -11.68 4.09
C THR A 150 -3.43 -10.62 4.76
N THR A 151 -3.17 -10.31 6.05
CA THR A 151 -3.96 -9.32 6.82
C THR A 151 -3.65 -7.87 6.46
N SER A 152 -2.66 -7.61 5.62
CA SER A 152 -2.28 -6.27 5.18
C SER A 152 -3.31 -5.66 4.21
N GLY A 153 -3.32 -4.34 4.10
CA GLY A 153 -4.15 -3.64 3.11
C GLY A 153 -3.90 -4.13 1.69
N VAL A 154 -2.63 -4.28 1.28
CA VAL A 154 -2.24 -4.77 -0.05
C VAL A 154 -2.66 -6.22 -0.27
N GLY A 155 -2.52 -7.09 0.74
CA GLY A 155 -2.94 -8.50 0.64
C GLY A 155 -4.44 -8.66 0.40
N LEU A 156 -5.27 -7.88 1.12
CA LEU A 156 -6.72 -7.89 0.92
C LEU A 156 -7.14 -7.22 -0.40
N ALA A 157 -6.49 -6.13 -0.80
CA ALA A 157 -6.75 -5.50 -2.08
C ALA A 157 -6.41 -6.44 -3.24
N PHE A 158 -5.27 -7.12 -3.17
CA PHE A 158 -4.87 -8.12 -4.17
C PHE A 158 -5.87 -9.26 -4.29
N LEU A 159 -6.35 -9.82 -3.16
CA LEU A 159 -7.41 -10.83 -3.18
C LEU A 159 -8.64 -10.35 -3.95
N LYS A 160 -9.11 -9.13 -3.66
CA LYS A 160 -10.29 -8.54 -4.33
C LYS A 160 -10.06 -8.40 -5.83
N LEU A 161 -8.87 -7.94 -6.26
CA LEU A 161 -8.50 -7.85 -7.67
C LEU A 161 -8.51 -9.23 -8.35
N VAL A 162 -7.92 -10.23 -7.72
CA VAL A 162 -7.89 -11.60 -8.28
C VAL A 162 -9.30 -12.17 -8.40
N LYS A 163 -10.08 -12.15 -7.31
CA LYS A 163 -11.43 -12.75 -7.30
C LYS A 163 -12.41 -12.01 -8.19
N ALA A 164 -12.18 -10.75 -8.51
CA ALA A 164 -12.98 -9.97 -9.44
C ALA A 164 -12.90 -10.52 -10.88
N GLN A 165 -11.70 -10.82 -11.35
CA GLN A 165 -11.48 -11.33 -12.72
C GLN A 165 -11.46 -12.86 -12.79
N PHE A 166 -10.92 -13.51 -11.76
CA PHE A 166 -10.72 -14.96 -11.69
C PHE A 166 -11.40 -15.55 -10.42
N PRO A 167 -12.74 -15.53 -10.34
CA PRO A 167 -13.45 -15.92 -9.11
C PRO A 167 -13.20 -17.38 -8.70
N GLN A 168 -12.84 -18.24 -9.65
CA GLN A 168 -12.60 -19.66 -9.40
C GLN A 168 -11.14 -19.98 -9.03
N ASN A 169 -10.22 -19.03 -9.19
CA ASN A 169 -8.82 -19.26 -8.79
C ASN A 169 -8.74 -19.46 -7.28
N ARG A 170 -8.00 -20.48 -6.87
CA ARG A 170 -7.74 -20.75 -5.46
C ARG A 170 -6.69 -19.76 -4.91
N VAL A 171 -7.07 -18.95 -3.92
CA VAL A 171 -6.21 -17.97 -3.27
C VAL A 171 -6.00 -18.36 -1.82
N VAL A 172 -4.76 -18.68 -1.48
CA VAL A 172 -4.34 -19.10 -0.15
C VAL A 172 -3.62 -17.96 0.55
N GLY A 173 -4.00 -17.70 1.79
CA GLY A 173 -3.36 -16.68 2.61
C GLY A 173 -2.37 -17.25 3.61
N ALA A 174 -1.20 -16.63 3.79
CA ALA A 174 -0.26 -16.97 4.84
C ALA A 174 -0.25 -15.92 5.96
N VAL A 175 -0.32 -16.39 7.21
CA VAL A 175 -0.41 -15.55 8.41
C VAL A 175 0.49 -16.07 9.53
N ARG A 176 0.98 -15.16 10.38
CA ARG A 176 1.77 -15.51 11.58
C ARG A 176 0.92 -16.09 12.74
N SER A 177 -0.40 -15.95 12.66
CA SER A 177 -1.34 -16.45 13.67
C SER A 177 -2.68 -16.73 13.02
N LEU A 178 -3.28 -17.87 13.35
CA LEU A 178 -4.59 -18.29 12.85
C LEU A 178 -5.78 -17.56 13.51
N ALA A 179 -5.54 -16.64 14.46
CA ALA A 179 -6.59 -15.94 15.19
C ALA A 179 -7.60 -15.18 14.30
N LYS A 180 -7.19 -14.82 13.06
CA LYS A 180 -8.04 -14.15 12.06
C LYS A 180 -8.44 -15.05 10.89
N LYS A 181 -8.27 -16.36 11.00
CA LYS A 181 -8.54 -17.33 9.91
C LYS A 181 -9.96 -17.16 9.36
N ASP A 182 -10.96 -17.22 10.21
CA ASP A 182 -12.36 -17.15 9.80
C ASP A 182 -12.70 -15.80 9.15
N LEU A 183 -12.14 -14.71 9.69
CA LEU A 183 -12.30 -13.37 9.12
C LEU A 183 -11.71 -13.30 7.71
N LEU A 184 -10.53 -13.86 7.50
CA LEU A 184 -9.88 -13.90 6.18
C LEU A 184 -10.64 -14.76 5.17
N GLN A 185 -11.19 -15.90 5.61
CA GLN A 185 -12.04 -16.73 4.76
C GLN A 185 -13.34 -16.01 4.38
N GLN A 186 -13.94 -15.25 5.30
CA GLN A 186 -15.07 -14.37 4.99
C GLN A 186 -14.73 -13.25 3.99
N GLN A 187 -13.47 -12.83 3.89
CA GLN A 187 -13.02 -11.91 2.85
C GLN A 187 -12.85 -12.57 1.46
N GLY A 188 -12.83 -13.91 1.40
CA GLY A 188 -12.74 -14.66 0.14
C GLY A 188 -11.46 -15.47 -0.05
N PHE A 189 -10.59 -15.57 0.95
CA PHE A 189 -9.50 -16.55 0.90
C PHE A 189 -10.06 -17.97 1.02
N ASP A 190 -9.60 -18.84 0.14
CA ASP A 190 -10.07 -20.25 0.12
C ASP A 190 -9.45 -21.05 1.27
N GLU A 191 -8.21 -20.72 1.65
CA GLU A 191 -7.49 -21.35 2.72
C GLU A 191 -6.52 -20.40 3.41
N ILE A 192 -6.22 -20.65 4.69
CA ILE A 192 -5.23 -19.89 5.47
C ILE A 192 -4.21 -20.86 6.06
N ILE A 193 -2.94 -20.60 5.75
CA ILE A 193 -1.77 -21.37 6.19
C ILE A 193 -0.99 -20.58 7.24
N LEU A 194 -0.44 -21.27 8.21
CA LEU A 194 0.45 -20.69 9.21
C LEU A 194 1.84 -20.44 8.59
N ASP A 195 2.35 -19.23 8.78
CA ASP A 195 3.74 -18.85 8.54
C ASP A 195 4.45 -18.74 9.89
N GLU A 196 5.14 -19.79 10.29
CA GLU A 196 5.86 -19.81 11.55
C GLU A 196 7.30 -19.35 11.36
N ARG A 197 7.61 -18.15 11.87
CA ARG A 197 8.95 -17.53 11.78
C ARG A 197 9.52 -17.45 10.35
N GLY A 198 8.65 -17.22 9.37
CA GLY A 198 9.05 -17.08 7.97
C GLY A 198 9.07 -18.40 7.18
N VAL A 199 8.61 -19.48 7.80
CA VAL A 199 8.50 -20.81 7.16
C VAL A 199 7.03 -21.21 7.08
N LEU A 200 6.54 -21.45 5.88
CA LEU A 200 5.17 -21.93 5.64
C LEU A 200 5.00 -23.35 6.21
N GLN A 201 3.95 -23.55 6.95
CA GLN A 201 3.60 -24.86 7.52
C GLN A 201 2.72 -25.65 6.53
N ALA A 202 3.23 -25.86 5.32
CA ALA A 202 2.63 -26.62 4.24
C ALA A 202 3.72 -27.12 3.29
N GLU A 203 3.45 -28.20 2.55
CA GLU A 203 4.35 -28.73 1.50
C GLU A 203 3.90 -28.32 0.09
N GLU A 204 2.76 -27.66 0.00
CA GLU A 204 2.13 -27.27 -1.25
C GLU A 204 2.96 -26.25 -2.03
N LYS A 205 2.83 -26.30 -3.37
CA LYS A 205 3.42 -25.33 -4.30
C LYS A 205 2.33 -24.59 -5.06
N PHE A 206 2.62 -23.34 -5.42
CA PHE A 206 1.70 -22.39 -6.03
C PHE A 206 2.20 -21.92 -7.40
N ASP A 207 1.29 -21.62 -8.31
CA ASP A 207 1.62 -21.06 -9.62
C ASP A 207 2.06 -19.59 -9.48
N LYS A 208 1.49 -18.87 -8.51
CA LYS A 208 1.77 -17.45 -8.27
C LYS A 208 1.96 -17.18 -6.78
N ILE A 209 2.95 -16.36 -6.44
CA ILE A 209 3.17 -15.93 -5.06
C ILE A 209 3.29 -14.41 -5.00
N LEU A 210 2.40 -13.76 -4.26
CA LEU A 210 2.57 -12.38 -3.84
C LEU A 210 3.35 -12.34 -2.53
N GLU A 211 4.57 -11.82 -2.59
CA GLU A 211 5.48 -11.73 -1.44
C GLU A 211 5.47 -10.30 -0.87
N LEU A 212 4.81 -10.12 0.28
CA LEU A 212 4.71 -8.83 0.96
C LEU A 212 5.60 -8.75 2.23
N VAL A 213 6.10 -9.88 2.71
CA VAL A 213 7.03 -9.92 3.84
C VAL A 213 8.44 -9.57 3.40
N GLY A 214 8.82 -10.01 2.20
CA GLY A 214 10.05 -9.63 1.53
C GLY A 214 11.25 -10.50 1.90
N PRO A 215 12.47 -9.94 1.99
CA PRO A 215 13.71 -10.68 2.18
C PRO A 215 13.71 -11.70 3.32
N ALA A 216 12.90 -11.47 4.36
CA ALA A 216 12.82 -12.38 5.50
C ALA A 216 12.20 -13.75 5.17
N THR A 217 11.39 -13.83 4.11
CA THR A 217 10.63 -15.04 3.73
C THR A 217 10.87 -15.47 2.30
N LEU A 218 11.57 -14.68 1.49
CA LEU A 218 11.70 -14.88 0.05
C LEU A 218 12.32 -16.25 -0.30
N LYS A 219 13.35 -16.69 0.40
CA LYS A 219 13.96 -18.02 0.16
C LYS A 219 12.96 -19.15 0.37
N ASN A 220 12.15 -19.07 1.44
CA ASN A 220 11.08 -20.04 1.67
C ASN A 220 9.96 -19.94 0.62
N SER A 221 9.68 -18.75 0.07
CA SER A 221 8.72 -18.62 -1.03
C SER A 221 9.18 -19.37 -2.29
N PHE A 222 10.50 -19.43 -2.58
CA PHE A 222 11.02 -20.25 -3.68
C PHE A 222 10.89 -21.76 -3.45
N ASP A 223 10.80 -22.22 -2.21
CA ASP A 223 10.52 -23.64 -1.93
C ASP A 223 9.09 -24.04 -2.30
N HIS A 224 8.17 -23.05 -2.30
CA HIS A 224 6.73 -23.23 -2.53
C HIS A 224 6.26 -22.79 -3.92
N ILE A 225 7.16 -22.54 -4.87
CA ILE A 225 6.77 -22.16 -6.24
C ILE A 225 6.71 -23.39 -7.16
N GLN A 226 5.69 -23.45 -8.01
CA GLN A 226 5.56 -24.46 -9.07
C GLN A 226 6.59 -24.23 -10.17
N SER A 227 6.77 -25.26 -11.04
CA SER A 227 7.57 -25.12 -12.25
C SER A 227 6.98 -24.02 -13.13
N ALA A 228 7.84 -23.11 -13.62
CA ALA A 228 7.47 -21.91 -14.38
C ALA A 228 6.51 -20.94 -13.65
N GLY A 229 6.33 -21.09 -12.35
CA GLY A 229 5.55 -20.15 -11.54
C GLY A 229 6.24 -18.79 -11.38
N ILE A 230 5.50 -17.80 -10.90
CA ILE A 230 6.00 -16.42 -10.76
C ILE A 230 5.87 -15.98 -9.31
N ILE A 231 6.96 -15.45 -8.74
CA ILE A 231 6.97 -14.73 -7.45
C ILE A 231 7.10 -13.24 -7.73
N CYS A 232 6.18 -12.44 -7.20
CA CYS A 232 6.29 -10.98 -7.21
C CYS A 232 6.59 -10.48 -5.80
N ASN A 233 7.82 -10.00 -5.57
CA ASN A 233 8.20 -9.35 -4.32
C ASN A 233 7.82 -7.87 -4.37
N THR A 234 6.96 -7.46 -3.45
CA THR A 234 6.38 -6.11 -3.45
C THR A 234 6.51 -5.44 -2.09
N GLY A 235 6.56 -6.23 -1.01
CA GLY A 235 6.63 -5.70 0.34
C GLY A 235 7.93 -6.01 1.08
N GLN A 236 8.12 -5.31 2.20
CA GLN A 236 9.24 -5.49 3.14
C GLN A 236 8.75 -5.52 4.59
N LEU A 237 7.54 -6.05 4.81
CA LEU A 237 6.89 -6.09 6.14
C LEU A 237 7.67 -6.92 7.17
N GLY A 238 8.61 -7.77 6.71
CA GLY A 238 9.53 -8.52 7.55
C GLY A 238 10.67 -7.68 8.17
N GLY A 239 10.77 -6.40 7.82
CA GLY A 239 11.77 -5.48 8.36
C GLY A 239 13.21 -5.78 7.92
N LYS A 240 13.40 -6.58 6.89
CA LYS A 240 14.69 -6.81 6.22
C LYS A 240 14.69 -6.17 4.84
N TRP A 241 15.79 -5.52 4.48
CA TRP A 241 15.92 -4.79 3.21
C TRP A 241 16.68 -5.57 2.15
N TYR A 242 17.47 -6.56 2.54
CA TYR A 242 18.34 -7.34 1.66
C TYR A 242 18.17 -8.84 1.94
N VAL A 243 18.37 -9.66 0.91
CA VAL A 243 18.50 -11.12 1.03
C VAL A 243 19.99 -11.44 1.09
N GLU A 244 20.45 -11.84 2.27
CA GLU A 244 21.84 -12.23 2.48
C GLU A 244 22.12 -13.60 1.83
N GLU A 245 23.35 -13.79 1.32
CA GLU A 245 23.81 -15.06 0.74
C GLU A 245 22.83 -15.61 -0.31
N PHE A 246 22.38 -14.76 -1.24
CA PHE A 246 21.44 -15.14 -2.29
C PHE A 246 22.20 -15.53 -3.57
N ASP A 247 22.21 -16.84 -3.85
CA ASP A 247 22.68 -17.39 -5.15
C ASP A 247 21.45 -17.60 -6.06
N PRO A 248 21.26 -16.78 -7.10
CA PRO A 248 20.09 -16.88 -7.97
C PRO A 248 19.93 -18.26 -8.64
N ILE A 249 21.02 -18.97 -8.94
CA ILE A 249 20.98 -20.28 -9.61
C ILE A 249 20.44 -21.35 -8.66
N VAL A 250 20.79 -21.24 -7.38
CA VAL A 250 20.38 -22.21 -6.35
C VAL A 250 19.01 -21.88 -5.76
N GLU A 251 18.76 -20.58 -5.54
CA GLU A 251 17.58 -20.12 -4.81
C GLU A 251 16.33 -20.02 -5.70
N ILE A 252 16.47 -19.58 -6.96
CA ILE A 252 15.35 -19.53 -7.91
C ILE A 252 15.11 -20.95 -8.46
N LYS A 253 14.23 -21.68 -7.78
CA LYS A 253 13.98 -23.10 -8.03
C LYS A 253 12.97 -23.34 -9.14
N ASN A 254 12.93 -24.57 -9.64
CA ASN A 254 11.90 -25.09 -10.55
C ASN A 254 11.72 -24.29 -11.86
N ASN A 255 12.81 -23.68 -12.39
CA ASN A 255 12.74 -22.79 -13.56
C ASN A 255 11.66 -21.69 -13.40
N SER A 256 11.43 -21.21 -12.18
CA SER A 256 10.45 -20.19 -11.87
C SER A 256 10.94 -18.79 -12.27
N PHE A 257 10.04 -17.82 -12.19
CA PHE A 257 10.32 -16.42 -12.46
C PHE A 257 10.25 -15.61 -11.19
N PHE A 258 11.16 -14.66 -11.05
CA PHE A 258 11.16 -13.68 -9.97
C PHE A 258 11.02 -12.28 -10.51
N THR A 259 10.05 -11.55 -10.03
CA THR A 259 9.80 -10.16 -10.38
C THR A 259 9.51 -9.34 -9.13
N SER A 260 9.47 -8.03 -9.28
CA SER A 260 9.08 -7.11 -8.21
C SER A 260 8.19 -6.00 -8.77
N PHE A 261 7.38 -5.41 -7.89
CA PHE A 261 6.67 -4.17 -8.19
C PHE A 261 7.06 -3.10 -7.16
N TYR A 262 7.49 -1.95 -7.64
CA TYR A 262 7.82 -0.79 -6.83
C TYR A 262 6.81 0.33 -7.07
N SER A 263 5.99 0.63 -6.07
CA SER A 263 4.91 1.63 -6.14
C SER A 263 5.41 3.08 -6.29
N GLY A 264 6.71 3.33 -6.12
CA GLY A 264 7.32 4.64 -6.39
C GLY A 264 7.43 4.99 -7.87
N ASN A 265 7.32 4.01 -8.77
CA ASN A 265 7.26 4.22 -10.23
C ASN A 265 5.81 4.46 -10.65
N VAL A 266 5.28 5.65 -10.38
CA VAL A 266 3.88 5.98 -10.64
C VAL A 266 3.70 6.50 -12.07
N SER A 267 2.64 6.03 -12.74
CA SER A 267 2.23 6.55 -14.03
C SER A 267 0.73 6.79 -14.09
N GLN A 268 0.30 7.87 -14.76
CA GLN A 268 -1.12 8.15 -15.01
C GLN A 268 -1.80 6.97 -15.71
N GLN A 269 -1.12 6.36 -16.68
CA GLN A 269 -1.67 5.22 -17.41
C GLN A 269 -2.05 4.06 -16.48
N LEU A 270 -1.17 3.67 -15.55
CA LEU A 270 -1.46 2.55 -14.64
C LEU A 270 -2.54 2.94 -13.60
N ILE A 271 -2.64 4.22 -13.24
CA ILE A 271 -3.74 4.74 -12.40
C ILE A 271 -5.07 4.63 -13.16
N ASP A 272 -5.13 5.08 -14.41
CA ASP A 272 -6.33 5.01 -15.25
C ASP A 272 -6.78 3.55 -15.46
N GLU A 273 -5.84 2.65 -15.71
CA GLU A 273 -6.11 1.20 -15.82
C GLU A 273 -6.66 0.64 -14.52
N LEU A 274 -6.11 1.03 -13.36
CA LEU A 274 -6.60 0.60 -12.05
C LEU A 274 -8.04 1.07 -11.80
N PHE A 275 -8.33 2.36 -12.02
CA PHE A 275 -9.67 2.89 -11.82
C PHE A 275 -10.68 2.26 -12.79
N SER A 276 -10.31 2.08 -14.06
CA SER A 276 -11.12 1.34 -15.03
C SER A 276 -11.39 -0.10 -14.60
N TYR A 277 -10.39 -0.76 -14.00
CA TYR A 277 -10.54 -2.12 -13.46
C TYR A 277 -11.50 -2.16 -12.27
N ILE A 278 -11.36 -1.22 -11.33
CA ILE A 278 -12.27 -1.08 -10.17
C ILE A 278 -13.71 -0.89 -10.64
N ASP A 279 -13.93 -0.01 -11.61
CA ASP A 279 -15.25 0.29 -12.14
C ASP A 279 -15.84 -0.90 -12.94
N THR A 280 -15.03 -1.54 -13.80
CA THR A 280 -15.47 -2.67 -14.62
C THR A 280 -15.96 -3.83 -13.78
N TYR A 281 -15.22 -4.16 -12.72
CA TYR A 281 -15.53 -5.29 -11.85
C TYR A 281 -16.32 -4.91 -10.60
N GLN A 282 -16.71 -3.62 -10.44
CA GLN A 282 -17.46 -3.10 -9.29
C GLN A 282 -16.81 -3.49 -7.95
N ILE A 283 -15.49 -3.31 -7.87
CA ILE A 283 -14.72 -3.75 -6.70
C ILE A 283 -15.04 -2.86 -5.50
N ASN A 284 -15.47 -3.49 -4.41
CA ASN A 284 -15.64 -2.79 -3.13
C ASN A 284 -14.27 -2.43 -2.53
N VAL A 285 -13.89 -1.16 -2.65
CA VAL A 285 -12.64 -0.60 -2.13
C VAL A 285 -12.78 0.04 -0.75
N SER A 286 -13.93 -0.10 -0.09
CA SER A 286 -14.17 0.50 1.24
C SER A 286 -13.05 0.15 2.21
N PRO A 287 -12.54 1.14 2.98
CA PRO A 287 -11.53 0.90 4.01
C PRO A 287 -12.10 0.10 5.17
N GLN A 288 -11.24 -0.61 5.89
CA GLN A 288 -11.65 -1.38 7.07
C GLN A 288 -11.88 -0.47 8.29
N ARG A 289 -11.21 0.66 8.33
CA ARG A 289 -11.36 1.62 9.42
C ARG A 289 -11.06 3.05 8.96
N ILE A 290 -11.84 4.00 9.49
CA ILE A 290 -11.71 5.44 9.22
C ILE A 290 -11.37 6.14 10.51
N PHE A 291 -10.45 7.10 10.44
CA PHE A 291 -10.03 7.99 11.52
C PHE A 291 -10.10 9.45 11.07
N SER A 292 -10.09 10.39 12.00
CA SER A 292 -9.85 11.81 11.72
C SER A 292 -8.36 12.17 11.78
N LEU A 293 -7.99 13.36 11.34
CA LEU A 293 -6.61 13.86 11.42
C LEU A 293 -6.06 13.82 12.84
N GLU A 294 -6.87 14.22 13.83
CA GLU A 294 -6.51 14.22 15.25
C GLU A 294 -6.25 12.79 15.79
N GLN A 295 -6.82 11.79 15.15
CA GLN A 295 -6.73 10.39 15.57
C GLN A 295 -5.55 9.63 14.93
N ILE A 296 -4.64 10.30 14.20
CA ILE A 296 -3.45 9.67 13.59
C ILE A 296 -2.64 8.83 14.61
N PRO A 297 -2.38 9.29 15.84
CA PRO A 297 -1.71 8.45 16.84
C PRO A 297 -2.43 7.11 17.11
N ALA A 298 -3.75 7.16 17.21
CA ALA A 298 -4.57 5.96 17.40
C ALA A 298 -4.59 5.06 16.17
N ALA A 299 -4.60 5.65 14.96
CA ALA A 299 -4.54 4.90 13.70
C ALA A 299 -3.20 4.15 13.53
N HIS A 300 -2.06 4.78 13.85
CA HIS A 300 -0.75 4.14 13.88
C HIS A 300 -0.71 3.00 14.89
N SER A 301 -1.19 3.24 16.13
CA SER A 301 -1.26 2.21 17.18
C SER A 301 -2.13 1.03 16.77
N TYR A 302 -3.25 1.29 16.06
CA TYR A 302 -4.13 0.24 15.56
C TYR A 302 -3.41 -0.66 14.54
N ILE A 303 -2.70 -0.08 13.56
CA ILE A 303 -1.99 -0.84 12.52
C ILE A 303 -0.87 -1.69 13.14
N GLU A 304 -0.15 -1.16 14.13
CA GLU A 304 0.94 -1.87 14.82
C GLU A 304 0.45 -2.96 15.77
N SER A 305 -0.81 -2.91 16.16
CA SER A 305 -1.40 -3.89 17.10
C SER A 305 -1.77 -5.21 16.41
N GLN A 306 -2.04 -6.23 17.22
CA GLN A 306 -2.60 -7.49 16.72
C GLN A 306 -4.02 -7.33 16.14
N ALA A 307 -4.73 -6.23 16.45
CA ALA A 307 -6.03 -5.92 15.88
C ALA A 307 -5.94 -5.39 14.45
N GLY A 308 -4.77 -4.89 14.02
CA GLY A 308 -4.55 -4.33 12.68
C GLY A 308 -5.02 -5.28 11.57
N PHE A 309 -5.86 -4.76 10.65
CA PHE A 309 -6.46 -5.53 9.57
C PHE A 309 -6.86 -4.61 8.42
N GLY A 310 -6.45 -4.97 7.21
CA GLY A 310 -6.84 -4.27 6.00
C GLY A 310 -6.36 -2.83 5.89
N LYS A 311 -7.03 -2.03 5.06
CA LYS A 311 -6.69 -0.61 4.83
C LYS A 311 -7.34 0.29 5.87
N VAL A 312 -6.52 1.16 6.41
CA VAL A 312 -6.91 2.24 7.32
C VAL A 312 -6.75 3.57 6.59
N VAL A 313 -7.75 4.43 6.71
CA VAL A 313 -7.72 5.77 6.12
C VAL A 313 -8.02 6.85 7.16
N VAL A 314 -7.55 8.05 6.87
CA VAL A 314 -7.88 9.29 7.59
C VAL A 314 -8.65 10.20 6.65
N LEU A 315 -9.71 10.80 7.14
CA LEU A 315 -10.49 11.81 6.40
C LEU A 315 -10.32 13.17 7.05
N ASN A 316 -10.19 14.17 6.22
CA ASN A 316 -10.33 15.59 6.59
C ASN A 316 -11.75 16.06 6.25
N ASP A 317 -12.29 16.92 7.07
CA ASP A 317 -13.62 17.54 6.91
C ASP A 317 -13.71 18.47 5.68
#